data_0c91c434bad70900cb4fc1374cbaf4cd
#
_entry.id   0c91c434bad70900cb4fc1374cbaf4cd
#
_cell.length_a   1.000
_cell.length_b   1.000
_cell.length_c   1.000
_cell.angle_alpha   90.00
_cell.angle_beta   90.00
_cell.angle_gamma   90.00
#
_symmetry.space_group_name_H-M   'P 1'
#
loop_
_entity.id
_entity.type
_entity.pdbx_description
1 polymer ?
#
loop_
_entity_poly.entity_id
_entity_poly.type
_entity_poly.pdbx_seq_one_letter_code
_entity_poly.pdbx_strand_id
1 'polypeptide(L)'
;MPQKEMAWPRQPEDRQWVKPEGDDPRTLYQMLMVSQEMFGERKCIGYIPSPGMQRVHLTYNEFGDLATAVAKGLRDIGVEKGDRVAIIIDNSVEWAALSYGANAIGSAYTAMYTHQNGKDWAYILADATPKVVAVANTDVLDKMCDAIPEDGWPASG
;
A
#
# COMPACT_ATOMS: atom_id res chain seq x y z
N MET A 1 -18.65 25.32 -24.65
CA MET A 1 -19.34 24.75 -23.47
C MET A 1 -18.58 25.23 -22.26
N PRO A 2 -19.19 25.92 -21.28
CA PRO A 2 -18.47 26.36 -20.10
C PRO A 2 -18.05 25.12 -19.30
N GLN A 3 -16.78 25.04 -18.94
CA GLN A 3 -16.28 24.04 -18.00
C GLN A 3 -17.02 24.22 -16.68
N LYS A 4 -17.77 23.18 -16.31
CA LYS A 4 -18.40 23.11 -14.99
C LYS A 4 -17.26 23.04 -13.98
N GLU A 5 -17.00 24.12 -13.27
CA GLU A 5 -16.09 24.10 -12.13
C GLU A 5 -16.51 22.97 -11.20
N MET A 6 -15.63 21.98 -11.09
CA MET A 6 -15.80 20.89 -10.16
C MET A 6 -15.52 21.48 -8.78
N ALA A 7 -16.56 22.03 -8.16
CA ALA A 7 -16.47 22.47 -6.78
C ALA A 7 -16.19 21.23 -5.91
N TRP A 8 -14.97 21.09 -5.45
CA TRP A 8 -14.67 20.20 -4.33
C TRP A 8 -15.62 20.57 -3.19
N PRO A 9 -16.27 19.60 -2.53
CA PRO A 9 -17.09 19.91 -1.39
C PRO A 9 -16.23 20.72 -0.41
N ARG A 10 -16.60 21.99 -0.21
CA ARG A 10 -15.91 22.85 0.75
C ARG A 10 -15.89 22.12 2.07
N GLN A 11 -14.72 22.02 2.66
CA GLN A 11 -14.58 21.54 4.04
C GLN A 11 -15.49 22.44 4.88
N PRO A 12 -16.31 21.88 5.79
CA PRO A 12 -17.06 22.70 6.72
C PRO A 12 -16.12 23.70 7.37
N GLU A 13 -16.51 24.97 7.43
CA GLU A 13 -15.67 26.08 7.91
C GLU A 13 -15.22 25.90 9.37
N ASP A 14 -15.83 24.97 10.08
CA ASP A 14 -15.64 24.62 11.48
C ASP A 14 -14.62 23.49 11.69
N ARG A 15 -13.98 22.96 10.64
CA ARG A 15 -12.89 22.01 10.81
C ARG A 15 -11.62 22.73 11.24
N GLN A 16 -11.55 23.07 12.49
CA GLN A 16 -10.26 23.17 13.14
C GLN A 16 -9.60 21.81 13.04
N TRP A 17 -8.43 21.75 12.45
CA TRP A 17 -7.55 20.61 12.56
C TRP A 17 -7.24 20.45 14.04
N VAL A 18 -8.03 19.64 14.73
CA VAL A 18 -7.75 19.31 16.12
C VAL A 18 -6.52 18.41 16.05
N LYS A 19 -5.37 18.98 16.43
CA LYS A 19 -4.16 18.20 16.66
C LYS A 19 -4.51 17.19 17.74
N PRO A 20 -4.27 15.87 17.54
CA PRO A 20 -4.50 14.90 18.59
C PRO A 20 -3.74 15.33 19.85
N GLU A 21 -4.41 15.32 21.00
CA GLU A 21 -3.73 15.48 22.28
C GLU A 21 -2.81 14.26 22.49
N GLY A 22 -1.51 14.49 22.47
CA GLY A 22 -0.51 13.45 22.60
C GLY A 22 0.68 13.65 21.67
N ASP A 23 1.57 12.68 21.63
CA ASP A 23 2.70 12.66 20.70
C ASP A 23 2.20 12.62 19.27
N ASP A 24 2.73 13.51 18.42
CA ASP A 24 2.43 13.50 17.00
C ASP A 24 2.76 12.12 16.39
N PRO A 25 1.91 11.60 15.47
CA PRO A 25 2.20 10.35 14.81
C PRO A 25 3.53 10.47 14.04
N ARG A 26 4.47 9.56 14.31
CA ARG A 26 5.83 9.56 13.75
C ARG A 26 5.97 8.63 12.55
N THR A 27 4.97 7.78 12.31
CA THR A 27 4.95 6.83 11.19
C THR A 27 3.66 6.93 10.41
N LEU A 28 3.69 6.52 9.13
CA LEU A 28 2.49 6.45 8.30
C LEU A 28 1.41 5.56 8.92
N TYR A 29 1.80 4.46 9.53
CA TYR A 29 0.85 3.58 10.21
C TYR A 29 0.21 4.25 11.44
N GLN A 30 0.99 4.94 12.27
CA GLN A 30 0.42 5.70 13.40
C GLN A 30 -0.55 6.78 12.91
N MET A 31 -0.23 7.46 11.80
CA MET A 31 -1.13 8.44 11.20
C MET A 31 -2.46 7.80 10.73
N LEU A 32 -2.41 6.58 10.18
CA LEU A 32 -3.61 5.82 9.83
C LEU A 32 -4.43 5.47 11.08
N MET A 33 -3.80 5.00 12.17
CA MET A 33 -4.48 4.67 13.42
C MET A 33 -5.17 5.89 14.04
N VAL A 34 -4.51 7.03 14.07
CA VAL A 34 -5.12 8.30 14.53
C VAL A 34 -6.29 8.69 13.61
N SER A 35 -6.15 8.52 12.29
CA SER A 35 -7.22 8.80 11.34
C SER A 35 -8.41 7.85 11.52
N GLN A 36 -8.16 6.59 11.84
CA GLN A 36 -9.19 5.60 12.15
C GLN A 36 -9.96 5.99 13.41
N GLU A 37 -9.28 6.40 14.46
CA GLU A 37 -9.89 6.88 15.70
C GLU A 37 -10.75 8.15 15.48
N MET A 38 -10.23 9.11 14.70
CA MET A 38 -10.91 10.39 14.48
C MET A 38 -12.05 10.31 13.45
N PHE A 39 -11.93 9.47 12.44
CA PHE A 39 -12.79 9.48 11.26
C PHE A 39 -13.41 8.11 10.91
N GLY A 40 -13.32 7.14 11.79
CA GLY A 40 -13.62 5.72 11.60
C GLY A 40 -14.68 5.39 10.55
N GLU A 41 -15.89 5.93 10.69
CA GLU A 41 -17.02 5.66 9.80
C GLU A 41 -17.01 6.49 8.49
N ARG A 42 -16.04 7.37 8.31
CA ARG A 42 -15.96 8.17 7.07
C ARG A 42 -15.31 7.37 5.96
N LYS A 43 -15.68 7.70 4.72
CA LYS A 43 -15.07 7.14 3.51
C LYS A 43 -13.59 7.50 3.45
N CYS A 44 -12.74 6.49 3.34
CA CYS A 44 -11.28 6.60 3.24
C CYS A 44 -10.82 6.37 1.79
N ILE A 45 -11.07 5.19 1.25
CA ILE A 45 -10.62 4.79 -0.09
C ILE A 45 -11.84 4.43 -0.95
N GLY A 46 -11.92 5.02 -2.14
CA GLY A 46 -12.93 4.64 -3.14
C GLY A 46 -12.29 3.85 -4.28
N TYR A 47 -12.89 2.73 -4.65
CA TYR A 47 -12.41 1.87 -5.72
C TYR A 47 -13.56 1.28 -6.53
N ILE A 48 -13.25 0.74 -7.71
CA ILE A 48 -14.19 0.02 -8.57
C ILE A 48 -13.76 -1.45 -8.55
N PRO A 49 -14.57 -2.36 -7.95
CA PRO A 49 -14.18 -3.76 -7.74
C PRO A 49 -13.91 -4.52 -9.05
N SER A 50 -14.63 -4.18 -10.12
CA SER A 50 -14.45 -4.73 -11.47
C SER A 50 -14.96 -3.75 -12.52
N PRO A 51 -14.43 -3.81 -13.74
CA PRO A 51 -14.91 -2.96 -14.85
C PRO A 51 -16.44 -3.02 -14.98
N GLY A 52 -17.08 -1.86 -15.06
CA GLY A 52 -18.54 -1.75 -15.18
C GLY A 52 -19.31 -1.78 -13.85
N MET A 53 -18.67 -2.08 -12.73
CA MET A 53 -19.31 -2.00 -11.41
C MET A 53 -19.34 -0.57 -10.88
N GLN A 54 -20.25 -0.32 -9.94
CA GLN A 54 -20.28 0.96 -9.24
C GLN A 54 -19.10 1.10 -8.29
N ARG A 55 -18.68 2.36 -8.07
CA ARG A 55 -17.66 2.66 -7.09
C ARG A 55 -18.16 2.33 -5.68
N VAL A 56 -17.35 1.57 -4.96
CA VAL A 56 -17.53 1.29 -3.54
C VAL A 56 -16.47 2.05 -2.73
N HIS A 57 -16.66 2.13 -1.42
CA HIS A 57 -15.73 2.82 -0.54
C HIS A 57 -15.48 1.96 0.69
N LEU A 58 -14.23 1.95 1.12
CA LEU A 58 -13.86 1.54 2.46
C LEU A 58 -13.89 2.76 3.39
N THR A 59 -14.33 2.56 4.61
CA THR A 59 -14.19 3.53 5.71
C THR A 59 -12.76 3.52 6.24
N TYR A 60 -12.42 4.47 7.11
CA TYR A 60 -11.13 4.45 7.81
C TYR A 60 -11.01 3.22 8.71
N ASN A 61 -12.11 2.77 9.34
CA ASN A 61 -12.12 1.54 10.13
C ASN A 61 -11.79 0.33 9.27
N GLU A 62 -12.53 0.11 8.19
CA GLU A 62 -12.33 -1.03 7.28
C GLU A 62 -10.92 -1.04 6.68
N PHE A 63 -10.39 0.12 6.28
CA PHE A 63 -9.04 0.19 5.73
C PHE A 63 -7.96 -0.01 6.79
N GLY A 64 -8.13 0.54 7.99
CA GLY A 64 -7.21 0.33 9.12
C GLY A 64 -7.15 -1.14 9.56
N ASP A 65 -8.30 -1.80 9.61
CA ASP A 65 -8.40 -3.23 9.92
C ASP A 65 -7.72 -4.08 8.84
N LEU A 66 -7.93 -3.73 7.56
CA LEU A 66 -7.26 -4.39 6.44
C LEU A 66 -5.74 -4.24 6.50
N ALA A 67 -5.23 -3.02 6.73
CA ALA A 67 -3.80 -2.76 6.87
C ALA A 67 -3.19 -3.55 8.06
N THR A 68 -3.92 -3.63 9.17
CA THR A 68 -3.52 -4.41 10.34
C THR A 68 -3.49 -5.91 10.04
N ALA A 69 -4.49 -6.43 9.32
CA ALA A 69 -4.52 -7.83 8.90
C ALA A 69 -3.34 -8.17 7.97
N VAL A 70 -3.02 -7.28 7.02
CA VAL A 70 -1.85 -7.42 6.15
C VAL A 70 -0.55 -7.42 6.96
N ALA A 71 -0.40 -6.50 7.93
CA ALA A 71 0.75 -6.45 8.82
C ALA A 71 0.96 -7.79 9.57
N LYS A 72 -0.13 -8.37 10.08
CA LYS A 72 -0.11 -9.68 10.73
C LYS A 72 0.30 -10.77 9.74
N GLY A 73 -0.30 -10.83 8.55
CA GLY A 73 0.04 -11.80 7.52
C GLY A 73 1.51 -11.74 7.10
N LEU A 74 2.07 -10.53 6.92
CA LEU A 74 3.50 -10.35 6.63
C LEU A 74 4.38 -10.90 7.75
N ARG A 75 4.02 -10.69 9.01
CA ARG A 75 4.75 -11.27 10.15
C ARG A 75 4.63 -12.80 10.20
N ASP A 76 3.46 -13.34 9.93
CA ASP A 76 3.20 -14.79 9.96
C ASP A 76 4.06 -15.53 8.90
N ILE A 77 4.38 -14.88 7.76
CA ILE A 77 5.32 -15.40 6.76
C ILE A 77 6.78 -14.99 7.01
N GLY A 78 7.08 -14.42 8.18
CA GLY A 78 8.43 -14.18 8.66
C GLY A 78 9.03 -12.82 8.31
N VAL A 79 8.26 -11.84 7.84
CA VAL A 79 8.77 -10.46 7.63
C VAL A 79 8.99 -9.79 8.98
N GLU A 80 10.18 -9.24 9.20
CA GLU A 80 10.60 -8.60 10.43
C GLU A 80 10.90 -7.11 10.22
N LYS A 81 11.08 -6.42 11.35
CA LYS A 81 11.50 -5.01 11.31
C LYS A 81 12.85 -4.86 10.60
N GLY A 82 12.91 -3.96 9.64
CA GLY A 82 14.10 -3.69 8.82
C GLY A 82 14.14 -4.50 7.53
N ASP A 83 13.31 -5.54 7.39
CA ASP A 83 13.14 -6.24 6.11
C ASP A 83 12.51 -5.32 5.05
N ARG A 84 12.52 -5.76 3.82
CA ARG A 84 11.92 -5.07 2.68
C ARG A 84 10.85 -5.95 2.04
N VAL A 85 9.76 -5.30 1.61
CA VAL A 85 8.67 -5.91 0.84
C VAL A 85 8.62 -5.22 -0.53
N ALA A 86 8.73 -5.97 -1.60
CA ALA A 86 8.52 -5.43 -2.94
C ALA A 86 7.04 -5.57 -3.34
N ILE A 87 6.52 -4.57 -4.03
CA ILE A 87 5.11 -4.51 -4.45
C ILE A 87 5.06 -4.19 -5.95
N ILE A 88 4.68 -5.19 -6.78
CA ILE A 88 4.48 -5.04 -8.22
C ILE A 88 2.98 -5.13 -8.50
N ILE A 89 2.26 -4.09 -8.09
CA ILE A 89 0.80 -4.00 -8.15
C ILE A 89 0.43 -2.59 -8.57
N ASP A 90 -0.56 -2.44 -9.44
CA ASP A 90 -1.11 -1.13 -9.79
C ASP A 90 -1.86 -0.50 -8.61
N ASN A 91 -2.11 0.81 -8.69
CA ASN A 91 -2.81 1.54 -7.64
C ASN A 91 -4.15 0.90 -7.32
N SER A 92 -4.25 0.31 -6.15
CA SER A 92 -5.42 -0.45 -5.67
C SER A 92 -5.51 -0.39 -4.14
N VAL A 93 -6.58 -0.94 -3.60
CA VAL A 93 -6.74 -1.09 -2.15
C VAL A 93 -5.66 -2.01 -1.59
N GLU A 94 -5.33 -3.08 -2.31
CA GLU A 94 -4.32 -4.07 -1.94
C GLU A 94 -2.92 -3.43 -1.88
N TRP A 95 -2.58 -2.61 -2.88
CA TRP A 95 -1.33 -1.86 -2.89
C TRP A 95 -1.21 -0.96 -1.64
N ALA A 96 -2.27 -0.21 -1.35
CA ALA A 96 -2.30 0.66 -0.18
C ALA A 96 -2.20 -0.15 1.12
N ALA A 97 -2.96 -1.25 1.24
CA ALA A 97 -2.93 -2.10 2.43
C ALA A 97 -1.55 -2.74 2.67
N LEU A 98 -0.87 -3.20 1.61
CA LEU A 98 0.49 -3.73 1.69
C LEU A 98 1.49 -2.68 2.15
N SER A 99 1.43 -1.46 1.61
CA SER A 99 2.34 -0.38 2.00
C SER A 99 2.17 0.03 3.48
N TYR A 100 0.93 0.19 3.94
CA TYR A 100 0.65 0.48 5.35
C TYR A 100 0.95 -0.71 6.26
N GLY A 101 0.66 -1.94 5.83
CA GLY A 101 0.97 -3.16 6.56
C GLY A 101 2.48 -3.37 6.76
N ALA A 102 3.29 -3.15 5.72
CA ALA A 102 4.74 -3.18 5.82
C ALA A 102 5.26 -2.13 6.82
N ASN A 103 4.77 -0.89 6.71
CA ASN A 103 5.13 0.18 7.65
C ASN A 103 4.73 -0.12 9.09
N ALA A 104 3.60 -0.82 9.31
CA ALA A 104 3.12 -1.20 10.64
C ALA A 104 4.10 -2.08 11.41
N ILE A 105 4.83 -2.93 10.71
CA ILE A 105 5.83 -3.85 11.31
C ILE A 105 7.27 -3.30 11.25
N GLY A 106 7.43 -2.06 10.75
CA GLY A 106 8.75 -1.44 10.61
C GLY A 106 9.57 -1.98 9.45
N SER A 107 8.92 -2.61 8.47
CA SER A 107 9.51 -2.98 7.19
C SER A 107 9.41 -1.82 6.20
N ALA A 108 10.39 -1.70 5.32
CA ALA A 108 10.28 -0.80 4.18
C ALA A 108 9.57 -1.49 3.01
N TYR A 109 8.97 -0.72 2.10
CA TYR A 109 8.45 -1.29 0.87
C TYR A 109 9.05 -0.61 -0.36
N THR A 110 9.20 -1.38 -1.45
CA THR A 110 9.66 -0.92 -2.75
C THR A 110 8.54 -1.15 -3.76
N ALA A 111 7.95 -0.06 -4.24
CA ALA A 111 6.84 -0.13 -5.21
C ALA A 111 7.37 -0.08 -6.64
N MET A 112 6.84 -0.92 -7.51
CA MET A 112 7.16 -1.00 -8.93
C MET A 112 5.88 -1.07 -9.75
N TYR A 113 5.91 -0.52 -10.96
CA TYR A 113 4.77 -0.56 -11.88
C TYR A 113 4.70 -1.91 -12.61
N THR A 114 3.48 -2.43 -12.81
CA THR A 114 3.23 -3.67 -13.55
C THR A 114 3.67 -3.59 -15.01
N HIS A 115 3.75 -2.38 -15.58
CA HIS A 115 4.15 -2.13 -16.97
C HIS A 115 5.65 -1.94 -17.20
N GLN A 116 6.48 -1.97 -16.14
CA GLN A 116 7.94 -1.91 -16.30
C GLN A 116 8.47 -3.17 -17.00
N ASN A 117 9.69 -3.05 -17.55
CA ASN A 117 10.39 -4.21 -18.10
C ASN A 117 10.83 -5.18 -16.98
N GLY A 118 10.86 -6.47 -17.28
CA GLY A 118 11.36 -7.47 -16.33
C GLY A 118 12.81 -7.19 -15.87
N LYS A 119 13.66 -6.66 -16.77
CA LYS A 119 15.03 -6.26 -16.43
C LYS A 119 15.11 -5.15 -15.37
N ASP A 120 14.17 -4.20 -15.44
CA ASP A 120 14.10 -3.12 -14.44
C ASP A 120 13.68 -3.69 -13.08
N TRP A 121 12.72 -4.62 -13.07
CA TRP A 121 12.33 -5.33 -11.85
C TRP A 121 13.51 -6.15 -11.28
N ALA A 122 14.20 -6.93 -12.12
CA ALA A 122 15.33 -7.72 -11.69
C ALA A 122 16.42 -6.84 -11.04
N TYR A 123 16.72 -5.70 -11.63
CA TYR A 123 17.68 -4.74 -11.07
C TYR A 123 17.23 -4.20 -9.70
N ILE A 124 15.97 -3.71 -9.62
CA ILE A 124 15.43 -3.14 -8.38
C ILE A 124 15.34 -4.19 -7.27
N LEU A 125 14.93 -5.41 -7.63
CA LEU A 125 14.80 -6.51 -6.69
C LEU A 125 16.17 -7.00 -6.19
N ALA A 126 17.18 -7.01 -7.05
CA ALA A 126 18.56 -7.33 -6.68
C ALA A 126 19.15 -6.29 -5.70
N ASP A 127 18.88 -5.01 -5.92
CA ASP A 127 19.32 -3.93 -5.03
C ASP A 127 18.54 -3.91 -3.71
N ALA A 128 17.21 -4.00 -3.78
CA ALA A 128 16.35 -3.95 -2.61
C ALA A 128 16.42 -5.23 -1.75
N THR A 129 16.81 -6.36 -2.32
CA THR A 129 16.84 -7.68 -1.66
C THR A 129 15.61 -7.93 -0.76
N PRO A 130 14.38 -7.85 -1.31
CA PRO A 130 13.17 -7.96 -0.49
C PRO A 130 12.97 -9.37 0.02
N LYS A 131 12.44 -9.51 1.22
CA LYS A 131 12.09 -10.80 1.81
C LYS A 131 10.82 -11.40 1.19
N VAL A 132 9.93 -10.53 0.73
CA VAL A 132 8.66 -10.89 0.08
C VAL A 132 8.44 -9.99 -1.12
N VAL A 133 7.89 -10.57 -2.19
CA VAL A 133 7.42 -9.83 -3.36
C VAL A 133 5.93 -10.12 -3.52
N ALA A 134 5.11 -9.07 -3.45
CA ALA A 134 3.69 -9.12 -3.77
C ALA A 134 3.50 -8.70 -5.23
N VAL A 135 2.78 -9.51 -6.01
CA VAL A 135 2.51 -9.27 -7.43
C VAL A 135 1.02 -9.19 -7.70
N ALA A 136 0.64 -8.44 -8.75
CA ALA A 136 -0.77 -8.21 -9.08
C ALA A 136 -1.52 -9.49 -9.52
N ASN A 137 -0.84 -10.35 -10.26
CA ASN A 137 -1.42 -11.56 -10.85
C ASN A 137 -0.32 -12.52 -11.34
N THR A 138 -0.74 -13.66 -11.87
CA THR A 138 0.18 -14.70 -12.40
C THR A 138 1.01 -14.22 -13.60
N ASP A 139 0.45 -13.39 -14.49
CA ASP A 139 1.20 -12.88 -15.65
C ASP A 139 2.37 -11.99 -15.21
N VAL A 140 2.18 -11.18 -14.18
CA VAL A 140 3.25 -10.37 -13.57
C VAL A 140 4.28 -11.27 -12.87
N LEU A 141 3.81 -12.33 -12.20
CA LEU A 141 4.69 -13.32 -11.56
C LEU A 141 5.58 -14.01 -12.58
N ASP A 142 5.01 -14.54 -13.65
CA ASP A 142 5.72 -15.24 -14.71
C ASP A 142 6.76 -14.34 -15.37
N LYS A 143 6.36 -13.13 -15.76
CA LYS A 143 7.27 -12.12 -16.31
C LYS A 143 8.41 -11.74 -15.36
N MET A 144 8.14 -11.68 -14.06
CA MET A 144 9.15 -11.43 -13.04
C MET A 144 10.13 -12.60 -12.94
N CYS A 145 9.61 -13.85 -12.88
CA CYS A 145 10.43 -15.06 -12.81
C CYS A 145 11.33 -15.21 -14.04
N ASP A 146 10.81 -14.95 -15.24
CA ASP A 146 11.58 -15.00 -16.49
C ASP A 146 12.73 -13.96 -16.53
N ALA A 147 12.64 -12.90 -15.76
CA ALA A 147 13.65 -11.84 -15.70
C ALA A 147 14.71 -12.07 -14.62
N ILE A 148 14.48 -12.96 -13.67
CA ILE A 148 15.43 -13.33 -12.62
C ILE A 148 16.44 -14.33 -13.19
N PRO A 149 17.76 -14.14 -12.97
CA PRO A 149 18.77 -15.11 -13.40
C PRO A 149 18.54 -16.51 -12.83
N GLU A 150 18.97 -17.56 -13.58
CA GLU A 150 18.83 -18.98 -13.16
C GLU A 150 19.54 -19.32 -11.84
N ASP A 151 20.58 -18.58 -11.49
CA ASP A 151 21.32 -18.66 -10.22
C ASP A 151 20.57 -18.06 -9.04
N GLY A 152 19.36 -17.55 -9.30
CA GLY A 152 18.41 -17.12 -8.31
C GLY A 152 18.61 -15.69 -7.81
N TRP A 153 17.83 -15.37 -6.82
CA TRP A 153 17.88 -14.12 -6.10
C TRP A 153 19.27 -13.98 -5.43
N PRO A 154 19.96 -12.84 -5.55
CA PRO A 154 21.21 -12.66 -4.84
C PRO A 154 20.96 -12.88 -3.35
N ALA A 155 21.65 -13.88 -2.80
CA ALA A 155 21.58 -14.16 -1.38
C ALA A 155 21.93 -12.85 -0.63
N SER A 156 21.04 -12.47 0.28
CA SER A 156 21.31 -11.36 1.19
C SER A 156 22.62 -11.62 1.92
N GLY A 157 23.67 -10.87 1.58
CA GLY A 157 24.93 -10.86 2.31
C GLY A 157 24.75 -10.32 3.73
#